data_7d308ec240e7a64142b16bc0d0222969
#
_entry.id   7d308ec240e7a64142b16bc0d0222969
#
_cell.length_a   1.000
_cell.length_b   1.000
_cell.length_c   1.000
_cell.angle_alpha   90.00
_cell.angle_beta   90.00
_cell.angle_gamma   90.00
#
_symmetry.space_group_name_H-M   'P 1'
#
loop_
_entity.id
_entity.type
_entity.pdbx_description
1 polymer ?
#
loop_
_entity_poly.entity_id
_entity_poly.type
_entity_poly.pdbx_seq_one_letter_code
_entity_poly.pdbx_strand_id
1 'polypeptide(L)'
;YRHFLGTVLDNPSVIYGQTYNNHHHMQEFKDHYYILYHSTVLNNSIHRSSHSYRNLHVDEITVDEATDNIACEPSYEGAEQIENFNPYKNFDGSEKIINATTTSYSAGVKSTRDDDMVLDSKNGSPMVLDCIDTGDWTKIQGVDFGAGATEVAAEIKSNTNEGAIEVFIDDPTVASNKVASIPVNVKDMYDMVSVPVTGDVSGVHDVYFVFRGSDYTVASWKFTENKIDTPTTPDVPNPPVVTNPPVNTAVPSNNPSPSSAVDTTKAYTVGKADYKI
;
A
#
# COMPACT_ATOMS: atom_id res chain seq x y z
N TYR A 1 -29.04 14.39 29.31
CA TYR A 1 -27.76 14.52 30.00
C TYR A 1 -26.73 13.75 29.16
N ARG A 2 -25.57 14.38 28.85
CA ARG A 2 -24.43 13.69 28.20
C ARG A 2 -23.45 13.33 29.30
N HIS A 3 -23.07 12.07 29.38
CA HIS A 3 -22.04 11.60 30.30
C HIS A 3 -20.71 11.54 29.54
N PHE A 4 -19.64 12.03 30.16
CA PHE A 4 -18.28 11.84 29.66
C PHE A 4 -17.84 10.43 30.06
N LEU A 5 -17.57 9.58 29.05
CA LEU A 5 -17.18 8.18 29.26
C LEU A 5 -15.68 7.98 29.34
N GLY A 6 -14.90 8.92 28.81
CA GLY A 6 -13.44 8.83 28.80
C GLY A 6 -12.80 9.51 27.60
N THR A 7 -11.50 9.43 27.51
CA THR A 7 -10.69 9.88 26.37
C THR A 7 -10.43 8.67 25.45
N VAL A 8 -10.76 8.77 24.18
CA VAL A 8 -10.50 7.73 23.20
C VAL A 8 -9.02 7.73 22.79
N LEU A 9 -8.46 8.90 22.59
CA LEU A 9 -7.06 9.11 22.23
C LEU A 9 -6.51 10.27 23.02
N ASP A 10 -5.48 10.04 23.81
CA ASP A 10 -4.73 11.11 24.50
C ASP A 10 -4.01 11.98 23.47
N ASN A 11 -3.72 13.23 23.88
CA ASN A 11 -2.94 14.10 22.99
C ASN A 11 -1.62 13.41 22.63
N PRO A 12 -1.28 13.27 21.33
CA PRO A 12 -0.07 12.59 20.89
C PRO A 12 1.24 13.09 21.56
N SER A 13 1.25 14.29 22.13
CA SER A 13 2.39 14.79 22.91
C SER A 13 2.69 13.96 24.16
N VAL A 14 1.71 13.29 24.72
CA VAL A 14 1.88 12.40 25.87
C VAL A 14 2.68 11.15 25.48
N ILE A 15 2.53 10.71 24.24
CA ILE A 15 3.12 9.46 23.71
C ILE A 15 4.42 9.74 22.99
N TYR A 16 4.41 10.72 22.10
CA TYR A 16 5.49 11.00 21.15
C TYR A 16 6.33 12.23 21.50
N GLY A 17 6.06 12.90 22.61
CA GLY A 17 6.73 14.13 22.97
C GLY A 17 6.07 15.37 22.36
N GLN A 18 6.79 16.21 21.62
CA GLN A 18 6.24 17.48 21.15
C GLN A 18 5.18 17.32 20.07
N THR A 19 3.92 17.67 20.40
CA THR A 19 2.87 17.97 19.43
C THR A 19 2.11 19.21 19.92
N TYR A 20 1.68 20.07 18.99
CA TYR A 20 1.04 21.34 19.39
C TYR A 20 -0.48 21.18 19.54
N ASN A 21 -1.13 20.53 18.60
CA ASN A 21 -2.57 20.25 18.63
C ASN A 21 -2.83 18.93 17.95
N ASN A 22 -4.02 18.38 18.22
CA ASN A 22 -4.47 17.15 17.62
C ASN A 22 -5.78 17.40 16.84
N HIS A 23 -5.78 16.97 15.60
CA HIS A 23 -7.01 16.80 14.82
C HIS A 23 -7.11 15.32 14.51
N HIS A 24 -8.29 14.75 14.66
CA HIS A 24 -8.50 13.34 14.44
C HIS A 24 -9.82 13.09 13.70
N HIS A 25 -9.91 11.92 13.10
CA HIS A 25 -11.11 11.39 12.47
C HIS A 25 -11.21 9.90 12.78
N MET A 26 -12.41 9.43 13.10
CA MET A 26 -12.68 8.01 13.31
C MET A 26 -13.38 7.46 12.08
N GLN A 27 -12.94 6.30 11.61
CA GLN A 27 -13.46 5.63 10.43
C GLN A 27 -13.62 4.14 10.67
N GLU A 28 -14.80 3.63 10.34
CA GLU A 28 -15.02 2.19 10.19
C GLU A 28 -14.58 1.76 8.81
N PHE A 29 -13.80 0.68 8.73
CA PHE A 29 -13.37 0.06 7.49
C PHE A 29 -13.21 -1.45 7.69
N LYS A 30 -13.94 -2.27 6.91
CA LYS A 30 -13.88 -3.75 6.95
C LYS A 30 -14.08 -4.34 8.35
N ASP A 31 -15.13 -3.88 9.04
CA ASP A 31 -15.49 -4.30 10.39
C ASP A 31 -14.46 -3.96 11.48
N HIS A 32 -13.49 -3.11 11.17
CA HIS A 32 -12.53 -2.52 12.09
C HIS A 32 -12.77 -1.03 12.24
N TYR A 33 -12.40 -0.49 13.40
CA TYR A 33 -12.50 0.95 13.68
C TYR A 33 -11.12 1.55 13.80
N TYR A 34 -10.87 2.64 13.07
CA TYR A 34 -9.59 3.32 13.03
C TYR A 34 -9.72 4.76 13.48
N ILE A 35 -8.66 5.28 14.08
CA ILE A 35 -8.51 6.70 14.33
C ILE A 35 -7.34 7.22 13.51
N LEU A 36 -7.65 8.21 12.66
CA LEU A 36 -6.68 8.96 11.90
C LEU A 36 -6.37 10.25 12.66
N TYR A 37 -5.12 10.49 12.96
CA TYR A 37 -4.70 11.68 13.70
C TYR A 37 -3.34 12.18 13.20
N HIS A 38 -2.84 13.28 13.72
CA HIS A 38 -1.53 13.78 13.31
C HIS A 38 -0.59 13.99 14.48
N SER A 39 0.71 13.85 14.19
CA SER A 39 1.79 14.28 15.08
C SER A 39 2.94 14.89 14.26
N THR A 40 4.00 15.29 14.92
CA THR A 40 5.22 15.78 14.28
C THR A 40 6.37 14.78 14.39
N VAL A 41 6.11 13.58 14.88
CA VAL A 41 7.13 12.58 15.24
C VAL A 41 7.98 12.16 14.05
N LEU A 42 7.33 11.82 12.94
CA LEU A 42 8.03 11.38 11.72
C LEU A 42 8.88 12.52 11.16
N ASN A 43 8.33 13.73 11.07
CA ASN A 43 9.07 14.89 10.61
C ASN A 43 10.30 15.18 11.48
N ASN A 44 10.14 15.11 12.80
CA ASN A 44 11.24 15.32 13.73
C ASN A 44 12.33 14.26 13.61
N SER A 45 11.95 13.01 13.34
CA SER A 45 12.90 11.90 13.18
C SER A 45 13.69 11.97 11.88
N ILE A 46 13.06 12.38 10.78
CA ILE A 46 13.68 12.44 9.45
C ILE A 46 14.49 13.72 9.27
N HIS A 47 13.91 14.87 9.58
CA HIS A 47 14.50 16.17 9.25
C HIS A 47 15.24 16.83 10.41
N ARG A 48 15.19 16.27 11.62
CA ARG A 48 15.81 16.83 12.83
C ARG A 48 15.45 18.31 13.08
N SER A 49 14.34 18.77 12.55
CA SER A 49 13.88 20.15 12.70
C SER A 49 12.51 20.20 13.35
N SER A 50 12.33 21.15 14.25
CA SER A 50 11.08 21.41 14.95
C SER A 50 10.04 22.14 14.08
N HIS A 51 10.04 21.93 12.79
CA HIS A 51 9.08 22.57 11.90
C HIS A 51 7.74 21.88 12.05
N SER A 52 6.69 22.68 12.12
CA SER A 52 5.31 22.30 12.46
C SER A 52 4.59 21.44 11.39
N TYR A 53 5.31 20.58 10.71
CA TYR A 53 4.71 19.67 9.75
C TYR A 53 3.98 18.53 10.46
N ARG A 54 2.78 18.29 10.04
CA ARG A 54 1.91 17.25 10.56
C ARG A 54 2.05 15.99 9.72
N ASN A 55 2.33 14.87 10.38
CA ASN A 55 2.35 13.57 9.74
C ASN A 55 1.10 12.81 10.15
N LEU A 56 0.47 12.13 9.18
CA LEU A 56 -0.68 11.28 9.43
C LEU A 56 -0.25 10.02 10.17
N HIS A 57 -1.01 9.67 11.20
CA HIS A 57 -0.97 8.40 11.90
C HIS A 57 -2.32 7.73 11.79
N VAL A 58 -2.33 6.42 11.80
CA VAL A 58 -3.53 5.59 11.81
C VAL A 58 -3.32 4.46 12.81
N ASP A 59 -4.16 4.39 13.83
CA ASP A 59 -4.18 3.27 14.78
C ASP A 59 -5.58 2.68 14.85
N GLU A 60 -5.67 1.42 15.25
CA GLU A 60 -6.94 0.74 15.46
C GLU A 60 -7.55 1.13 16.80
N ILE A 61 -8.87 1.24 16.83
CA ILE A 61 -9.67 1.52 18.01
C ILE A 61 -10.29 0.21 18.49
N THR A 62 -10.10 -0.12 19.75
CA THR A 62 -10.87 -1.18 20.40
C THR A 62 -12.22 -0.65 20.83
N VAL A 63 -13.28 -1.33 20.40
CA VAL A 63 -14.67 -1.06 20.82
C VAL A 63 -15.18 -2.25 21.63
N ASP A 64 -15.49 -2.02 22.90
CA ASP A 64 -16.12 -3.01 23.77
C ASP A 64 -17.59 -2.62 24.00
N GLU A 65 -18.48 -3.21 23.23
CA GLU A 65 -19.92 -2.94 23.30
C GLU A 65 -20.56 -3.37 24.63
N ALA A 66 -19.95 -4.31 25.35
CA ALA A 66 -20.49 -4.79 26.62
C ALA A 66 -20.28 -3.78 27.76
N THR A 67 -19.24 -2.96 27.66
CA THR A 67 -18.88 -1.95 28.66
C THR A 67 -19.02 -0.52 28.16
N ASP A 68 -19.46 -0.32 26.91
CA ASP A 68 -19.49 0.97 26.22
C ASP A 68 -18.10 1.64 26.22
N ASN A 69 -17.02 0.86 26.23
CA ASN A 69 -15.67 1.38 26.24
C ASN A 69 -15.09 1.46 24.82
N ILE A 70 -14.49 2.62 24.52
CA ILE A 70 -13.78 2.88 23.28
C ILE A 70 -12.39 3.36 23.66
N ALA A 71 -11.35 2.67 23.18
CA ALA A 71 -9.95 2.99 23.50
C ALA A 71 -9.06 2.86 22.27
N CYS A 72 -8.03 3.71 22.23
CA CYS A 72 -6.95 3.63 21.28
C CYS A 72 -5.62 3.68 22.05
N GLU A 73 -4.75 2.73 21.78
CA GLU A 73 -3.37 2.73 22.26
C GLU A 73 -2.45 3.06 21.08
N PRO A 74 -2.12 4.35 20.88
CA PRO A 74 -1.30 4.77 19.76
C PRO A 74 0.08 4.14 19.78
N SER A 75 0.56 3.74 18.62
CA SER A 75 1.84 3.09 18.45
C SER A 75 2.70 3.79 17.39
N TYR A 76 4.00 3.46 17.38
CA TYR A 76 4.88 3.89 16.29
C TYR A 76 4.69 3.05 15.02
N GLU A 77 4.17 1.86 15.18
CA GLU A 77 3.90 0.90 14.10
C GLU A 77 2.60 1.24 13.36
N GLY A 78 1.63 1.85 14.07
CA GLY A 78 0.31 2.16 13.51
C GLY A 78 -0.59 0.94 13.39
N ALA A 79 -1.70 1.10 12.65
CA ALA A 79 -2.62 0.01 12.38
C ALA A 79 -1.99 -1.07 11.49
N GLU A 80 -2.30 -2.33 11.80
CA GLU A 80 -1.87 -3.46 10.97
C GLU A 80 -2.47 -3.42 9.56
N GLN A 81 -1.71 -3.90 8.58
CA GLN A 81 -2.21 -4.08 7.23
C GLN A 81 -3.16 -5.28 7.18
N ILE A 82 -4.43 -5.04 6.91
CA ILE A 82 -5.48 -6.07 6.92
C ILE A 82 -5.62 -6.82 5.60
N GLU A 83 -5.11 -6.28 4.50
CA GLU A 83 -5.14 -6.89 3.19
C GLU A 83 -3.87 -6.59 2.41
N ASN A 84 -3.46 -7.54 1.58
CA ASN A 84 -2.39 -7.33 0.62
C ASN A 84 -2.82 -6.35 -0.48
N PHE A 85 -1.86 -5.56 -0.94
CA PHE A 85 -2.08 -4.58 -1.99
C PHE A 85 -2.09 -5.26 -3.37
N ASN A 86 -3.23 -5.23 -4.07
CA ASN A 86 -3.30 -5.69 -5.45
C ASN A 86 -2.69 -4.64 -6.39
N PRO A 87 -1.60 -4.93 -7.13
CA PRO A 87 -0.94 -3.97 -8.01
C PRO A 87 -1.59 -3.85 -9.40
N TYR A 88 -2.53 -4.73 -9.76
CA TYR A 88 -3.05 -4.85 -11.12
C TYR A 88 -4.45 -4.30 -11.31
N LYS A 89 -5.31 -4.45 -10.30
CA LYS A 89 -6.74 -4.17 -10.42
C LYS A 89 -7.25 -3.22 -9.35
N ASN A 90 -8.15 -2.35 -9.74
CA ASN A 90 -9.00 -1.58 -8.84
C ASN A 90 -10.14 -2.46 -8.30
N PHE A 91 -10.88 -1.97 -7.31
CA PHE A 91 -12.03 -2.68 -6.75
C PHE A 91 -13.13 -2.99 -7.78
N ASP A 92 -13.24 -2.20 -8.84
CA ASP A 92 -14.18 -2.42 -9.95
C ASP A 92 -13.66 -3.38 -11.04
N GLY A 93 -12.44 -3.92 -10.85
CA GLY A 93 -11.78 -4.83 -11.78
C GLY A 93 -11.05 -4.14 -12.94
N SER A 94 -11.11 -2.82 -13.06
CA SER A 94 -10.35 -2.08 -14.07
C SER A 94 -8.84 -2.16 -13.82
N GLU A 95 -8.03 -1.89 -14.85
CA GLU A 95 -6.57 -1.81 -14.73
C GLU A 95 -6.18 -0.70 -13.75
N LYS A 96 -5.22 -0.99 -12.88
CA LYS A 96 -4.77 -0.07 -11.85
C LYS A 96 -3.52 0.67 -12.30
N ILE A 97 -3.61 2.00 -12.29
CA ILE A 97 -2.47 2.91 -12.36
C ILE A 97 -2.36 3.55 -10.98
N ILE A 98 -1.22 3.37 -10.33
CA ILE A 98 -1.03 3.76 -8.93
C ILE A 98 -0.30 5.10 -8.90
N ASN A 99 -0.86 6.08 -8.20
CA ASN A 99 -0.18 7.35 -7.98
C ASN A 99 1.15 7.11 -7.25
N ALA A 100 2.23 7.71 -7.72
CA ALA A 100 3.57 7.50 -7.17
C ALA A 100 3.69 7.95 -5.70
N THR A 101 2.81 8.84 -5.24
CA THR A 101 2.77 9.27 -3.83
C THR A 101 2.04 8.29 -2.91
N THR A 102 1.48 7.19 -3.45
CA THR A 102 0.93 6.09 -2.67
C THR A 102 2.08 5.25 -2.13
N THR A 103 2.44 5.48 -0.88
CA THR A 103 3.58 4.80 -0.25
C THR A 103 3.24 4.40 1.17
N SER A 104 3.79 3.27 1.64
CA SER A 104 3.79 2.91 3.06
C SER A 104 4.89 3.67 3.79
N TYR A 105 6.07 3.78 3.16
CA TYR A 105 7.23 4.50 3.68
C TYR A 105 7.98 5.17 2.54
N SER A 106 8.71 6.24 2.87
CA SER A 106 9.59 6.94 1.91
C SER A 106 10.73 7.65 2.62
N ALA A 107 11.82 7.91 1.91
CA ALA A 107 12.89 8.78 2.38
C ALA A 107 13.42 9.64 1.23
N GLY A 108 13.73 10.89 1.51
CA GLY A 108 14.30 11.88 0.61
C GLY A 108 13.26 12.61 -0.25
N VAL A 109 12.36 11.90 -0.87
CA VAL A 109 11.36 12.44 -1.80
C VAL A 109 10.30 13.31 -1.12
N LYS A 110 9.65 14.16 -1.92
CA LYS A 110 8.49 14.96 -1.51
C LYS A 110 7.29 14.68 -2.41
N SER A 111 6.10 14.79 -1.83
CA SER A 111 4.86 14.82 -2.59
C SER A 111 4.52 16.28 -2.91
N THR A 112 4.50 16.64 -4.18
CA THR A 112 4.17 17.99 -4.65
C THR A 112 3.00 17.95 -5.62
N ARG A 113 2.37 19.11 -5.81
CA ARG A 113 1.36 19.28 -6.84
C ARG A 113 2.04 19.80 -8.12
N ASP A 114 1.80 19.09 -9.23
CA ASP A 114 2.15 19.55 -10.56
C ASP A 114 0.85 19.76 -11.36
N ASP A 115 0.57 21.01 -11.73
CA ASP A 115 -0.66 21.35 -12.44
C ASP A 115 -0.66 20.81 -13.88
N ASP A 116 0.49 20.52 -14.47
CA ASP A 116 0.60 19.85 -15.77
C ASP A 116 0.03 18.43 -15.71
N MET A 117 0.10 17.80 -14.53
CA MET A 117 -0.46 16.45 -14.30
C MET A 117 -1.97 16.38 -14.50
N VAL A 118 -2.70 17.46 -14.22
CA VAL A 118 -4.17 17.47 -14.39
C VAL A 118 -4.56 17.27 -15.85
N LEU A 119 -3.70 17.70 -16.78
CA LEU A 119 -3.93 17.59 -18.23
C LEU A 119 -3.42 16.27 -18.79
N ASP A 120 -2.28 15.78 -18.29
CA ASP A 120 -1.55 14.68 -18.92
C ASP A 120 -1.60 13.37 -18.11
N SER A 121 -1.97 13.43 -16.81
CA SER A 121 -1.95 12.28 -15.93
C SER A 121 -2.91 11.16 -16.33
N LYS A 122 -2.38 9.96 -16.43
CA LYS A 122 -3.15 8.72 -16.67
C LYS A 122 -3.88 8.22 -15.41
N ASN A 123 -3.45 8.68 -14.24
CA ASN A 123 -4.10 8.33 -12.96
C ASN A 123 -5.08 9.41 -12.46
N GLY A 124 -5.20 10.54 -13.17
CA GLY A 124 -6.11 11.63 -12.84
C GLY A 124 -5.74 12.44 -11.58
N SER A 125 -4.55 12.24 -11.02
CA SER A 125 -4.08 12.93 -9.81
C SER A 125 -3.06 13.99 -10.14
N PRO A 126 -3.15 15.21 -9.56
CA PRO A 126 -2.14 16.25 -9.73
C PRO A 126 -0.92 16.06 -8.81
N MET A 127 -0.88 15.00 -8.02
CA MET A 127 0.21 14.76 -7.05
C MET A 127 1.31 13.92 -7.69
N VAL A 128 2.55 14.35 -7.51
CA VAL A 128 3.76 13.67 -8.01
C VAL A 128 4.80 13.54 -6.92
N LEU A 129 5.72 12.58 -7.07
CA LEU A 129 6.97 12.57 -6.32
C LEU A 129 7.95 13.53 -6.99
N ASP A 130 8.57 14.37 -6.16
CA ASP A 130 9.50 15.42 -6.56
C ASP A 130 10.65 15.53 -5.57
N CYS A 131 11.62 16.41 -5.84
CA CYS A 131 12.84 16.58 -5.07
C CYS A 131 13.61 15.25 -4.94
N ILE A 132 13.65 14.50 -6.02
CA ILE A 132 14.29 13.19 -6.07
C ILE A 132 15.80 13.37 -6.23
N ASP A 133 16.55 12.68 -5.36
CA ASP A 133 18.01 12.57 -5.42
C ASP A 133 18.45 11.10 -5.42
N THR A 134 19.70 10.86 -5.82
CA THR A 134 20.26 9.51 -5.81
C THR A 134 20.28 8.91 -4.41
N GLY A 135 19.61 7.77 -4.24
CA GLY A 135 19.52 7.02 -2.99
C GLY A 135 18.20 7.24 -2.26
N ASP A 136 17.38 8.19 -2.70
CA ASP A 136 16.01 8.33 -2.23
C ASP A 136 15.19 7.10 -2.62
N TRP A 137 14.14 6.84 -1.87
CA TRP A 137 13.31 5.67 -2.12
C TRP A 137 11.87 5.83 -1.62
N THR A 138 10.98 5.02 -2.20
CA THR A 138 9.62 4.76 -1.69
C THR A 138 9.40 3.27 -1.52
N LYS A 139 8.51 2.89 -0.60
CA LYS A 139 8.12 1.51 -0.32
C LYS A 139 6.62 1.35 -0.32
N ILE A 140 6.13 0.29 -0.92
CA ILE A 140 4.78 -0.22 -0.76
C ILE A 140 4.88 -1.59 -0.09
N GLN A 141 4.18 -1.74 1.04
CA GLN A 141 4.21 -2.95 1.84
C GLN A 141 3.16 -3.95 1.36
N GLY A 142 3.50 -5.25 1.40
CA GLY A 142 2.57 -6.34 1.20
C GLY A 142 1.88 -6.34 -0.16
N VAL A 143 2.64 -6.17 -1.25
CA VAL A 143 2.11 -6.22 -2.63
C VAL A 143 1.93 -7.67 -3.05
N ASP A 144 0.69 -8.06 -3.37
CA ASP A 144 0.37 -9.41 -3.84
C ASP A 144 0.42 -9.50 -5.35
N PHE A 145 1.48 -10.10 -5.86
CA PHE A 145 1.69 -10.32 -7.27
C PHE A 145 1.01 -11.60 -7.81
N GLY A 146 0.39 -12.41 -6.94
CA GLY A 146 -0.24 -13.66 -7.39
C GLY A 146 0.71 -14.53 -8.18
N ALA A 147 0.45 -14.71 -9.49
CA ALA A 147 1.29 -15.48 -10.41
C ALA A 147 2.53 -14.72 -10.91
N GLY A 148 2.74 -13.47 -10.48
CA GLY A 148 3.87 -12.64 -10.84
C GLY A 148 3.56 -11.50 -11.81
N ALA A 149 4.58 -10.73 -12.16
CA ALA A 149 4.51 -9.62 -13.10
C ALA A 149 5.46 -9.83 -14.28
N THR A 150 5.05 -9.34 -15.47
CA THR A 150 5.87 -9.38 -16.67
C THR A 150 6.59 -8.07 -16.96
N GLU A 151 5.96 -6.95 -16.57
CA GLU A 151 6.48 -5.60 -16.79
C GLU A 151 6.17 -4.70 -15.61
N VAL A 152 7.01 -3.68 -15.44
CA VAL A 152 6.74 -2.51 -14.61
C VAL A 152 6.92 -1.26 -15.44
N ALA A 153 6.06 -0.27 -15.23
CA ALA A 153 6.13 1.02 -15.88
C ALA A 153 6.00 2.15 -14.87
N ALA A 154 6.67 3.27 -15.14
CA ALA A 154 6.51 4.51 -14.41
C ALA A 154 6.23 5.68 -15.36
N GLU A 155 5.37 6.58 -14.93
CA GLU A 155 5.04 7.82 -15.64
C GLU A 155 5.98 8.92 -15.13
N ILE A 156 6.88 9.37 -16.01
CA ILE A 156 8.03 10.21 -15.66
C ILE A 156 8.02 11.47 -16.54
N LYS A 157 8.36 12.62 -15.93
CA LYS A 157 8.75 13.86 -16.60
C LYS A 157 10.16 14.23 -16.14
N SER A 158 11.07 14.52 -17.08
CA SER A 158 12.47 14.72 -16.74
C SER A 158 13.13 15.77 -17.64
N ASN A 159 14.01 16.55 -17.05
CA ASN A 159 14.89 17.49 -17.74
C ASN A 159 16.27 16.87 -18.07
N THR A 160 16.50 15.62 -17.68
CA THR A 160 17.78 14.93 -17.83
C THR A 160 17.63 13.59 -18.53
N ASN A 161 18.71 13.10 -19.14
CA ASN A 161 18.85 11.73 -19.63
C ASN A 161 19.61 10.84 -18.64
N GLU A 162 19.87 11.34 -17.43
CA GLU A 162 20.65 10.65 -16.44
C GLU A 162 19.74 10.19 -15.29
N GLY A 163 19.84 8.91 -14.97
CA GLY A 163 19.11 8.33 -13.85
C GLY A 163 18.35 7.07 -14.19
N ALA A 164 17.79 6.49 -13.16
CA ALA A 164 16.94 5.31 -13.23
C ALA A 164 16.04 5.21 -12.00
N ILE A 165 14.93 4.52 -12.14
CA ILE A 165 14.14 4.01 -11.03
C ILE A 165 14.40 2.51 -10.93
N GLU A 166 15.17 2.10 -9.92
CA GLU A 166 15.45 0.69 -9.65
C GLU A 166 14.34 0.11 -8.79
N VAL A 167 13.75 -1.01 -9.23
CA VAL A 167 12.66 -1.69 -8.52
C VAL A 167 13.21 -2.92 -7.83
N PHE A 168 12.99 -3.01 -6.52
CA PHE A 168 13.39 -4.15 -5.70
C PHE A 168 12.18 -4.76 -4.99
N ILE A 169 12.29 -6.05 -4.69
CA ILE A 169 11.39 -6.74 -3.76
C ILE A 169 12.11 -6.99 -2.44
N ASP A 170 11.37 -6.88 -1.33
CA ASP A 170 11.73 -7.17 0.07
C ASP A 170 12.89 -6.33 0.62
N ASP A 171 14.11 -6.47 0.13
CA ASP A 171 15.30 -5.77 0.65
C ASP A 171 16.12 -5.12 -0.48
N PRO A 172 16.11 -3.78 -0.60
CA PRO A 172 16.83 -3.07 -1.64
C PRO A 172 18.36 -3.07 -1.46
N THR A 173 18.88 -3.54 -0.34
CA THR A 173 20.32 -3.68 -0.11
C THR A 173 20.86 -4.98 -0.71
N VAL A 174 20.01 -5.92 -1.05
CA VAL A 174 20.34 -7.20 -1.66
C VAL A 174 20.23 -7.07 -3.19
N ALA A 175 21.36 -7.08 -3.89
CA ALA A 175 21.40 -6.84 -5.33
C ALA A 175 20.56 -7.82 -6.18
N SER A 176 20.40 -9.08 -5.72
CA SER A 176 19.57 -10.08 -6.39
C SER A 176 18.06 -9.80 -6.30
N ASN A 177 17.64 -8.92 -5.40
CA ASN A 177 16.25 -8.53 -5.23
C ASN A 177 15.81 -7.43 -6.20
N LYS A 178 16.75 -6.91 -7.01
CA LYS A 178 16.42 -5.97 -8.07
C LYS A 178 15.73 -6.69 -9.22
N VAL A 179 14.47 -6.32 -9.47
CA VAL A 179 13.62 -6.96 -10.48
C VAL A 179 13.43 -6.11 -11.73
N ALA A 180 13.75 -4.81 -11.67
CA ALA A 180 13.69 -3.93 -12.84
C ALA A 180 14.57 -2.69 -12.66
N SER A 181 14.84 -2.01 -13.79
CA SER A 181 15.47 -0.70 -13.82
C SER A 181 14.85 0.12 -14.95
N ILE A 182 14.05 1.13 -14.59
CA ILE A 182 13.34 2.00 -15.52
C ILE A 182 14.24 3.19 -15.82
N PRO A 183 14.69 3.40 -17.07
CA PRO A 183 15.58 4.51 -17.39
C PRO A 183 14.83 5.84 -17.32
N VAL A 184 15.52 6.87 -16.80
CA VAL A 184 15.07 8.25 -16.86
C VAL A 184 15.68 8.89 -18.10
N ASN A 185 14.81 9.36 -19.00
CA ASN A 185 15.19 10.05 -20.22
C ASN A 185 14.45 11.39 -20.28
N VAL A 186 15.00 12.38 -20.98
CA VAL A 186 14.34 13.68 -21.17
C VAL A 186 12.94 13.50 -21.75
N LYS A 187 11.97 14.07 -21.06
CA LYS A 187 10.55 14.07 -21.39
C LYS A 187 9.97 15.44 -21.06
N ASP A 188 9.53 16.16 -22.05
CA ASP A 188 8.89 17.48 -21.86
C ASP A 188 7.52 17.38 -21.18
N MET A 189 6.88 16.21 -21.29
CA MET A 189 5.60 15.86 -20.70
C MET A 189 5.71 14.52 -19.98
N TYR A 190 4.74 14.22 -19.11
CA TYR A 190 4.65 12.90 -18.47
C TYR A 190 4.39 11.82 -19.51
N ASP A 191 5.24 10.82 -19.52
CA ASP A 191 5.14 9.66 -20.40
C ASP A 191 5.47 8.38 -19.64
N MET A 192 4.79 7.30 -20.02
CA MET A 192 4.93 5.99 -19.39
C MET A 192 6.13 5.25 -19.99
N VAL A 193 7.13 4.96 -19.18
CA VAL A 193 8.29 4.16 -19.53
C VAL A 193 8.16 2.77 -18.95
N SER A 194 8.04 1.75 -19.80
CA SER A 194 7.87 0.35 -19.41
C SER A 194 9.15 -0.45 -19.62
N VAL A 195 9.44 -1.36 -18.70
CA VAL A 195 10.54 -2.32 -18.79
C VAL A 195 10.11 -3.71 -18.33
N PRO A 196 10.72 -4.78 -18.84
CA PRO A 196 10.46 -6.13 -18.34
C PRO A 196 10.83 -6.26 -16.86
N VAL A 197 10.04 -7.02 -16.12
CA VAL A 197 10.39 -7.53 -14.79
C VAL A 197 11.27 -8.76 -14.97
N THR A 198 12.37 -8.83 -14.23
CA THR A 198 13.32 -9.94 -14.24
C THR A 198 13.25 -10.71 -12.92
N GLY A 199 13.41 -12.02 -12.98
CA GLY A 199 13.31 -12.88 -11.81
C GLY A 199 11.87 -13.28 -11.49
N ASP A 200 11.71 -14.00 -10.39
CA ASP A 200 10.40 -14.41 -9.87
C ASP A 200 9.91 -13.38 -8.87
N VAL A 201 8.76 -12.79 -9.15
CA VAL A 201 8.06 -11.85 -8.27
C VAL A 201 6.68 -12.37 -7.87
N SER A 202 6.47 -13.70 -7.93
CA SER A 202 5.20 -14.32 -7.52
C SER A 202 4.98 -14.25 -6.02
N GLY A 203 3.72 -14.15 -5.61
CA GLY A 203 3.36 -14.09 -4.19
C GLY A 203 3.36 -12.67 -3.62
N VAL A 204 3.57 -12.56 -2.31
CA VAL A 204 3.48 -11.29 -1.57
C VAL A 204 4.87 -10.77 -1.24
N HIS A 205 5.15 -9.53 -1.64
CA HIS A 205 6.43 -8.86 -1.44
C HIS A 205 6.25 -7.40 -1.01
N ASP A 206 7.23 -6.88 -0.31
CA ASP A 206 7.41 -5.44 -0.17
C ASP A 206 8.10 -4.91 -1.43
N VAL A 207 7.60 -3.83 -2.02
CA VAL A 207 8.15 -3.24 -3.25
C VAL A 207 8.84 -1.92 -2.94
N TYR A 208 10.08 -1.80 -3.36
CA TYR A 208 10.85 -0.57 -3.25
C TYR A 208 11.12 0.02 -4.63
N PHE A 209 10.92 1.33 -4.76
CA PHE A 209 11.41 2.13 -5.87
C PHE A 209 12.57 2.97 -5.35
N VAL A 210 13.78 2.66 -5.79
CA VAL A 210 15.01 3.35 -5.39
C VAL A 210 15.47 4.24 -6.55
N PHE A 211 15.62 5.51 -6.27
CA PHE A 211 15.88 6.52 -7.28
C PHE A 211 17.39 6.72 -7.51
N ARG A 212 17.77 6.98 -8.77
CA ARG A 212 19.11 7.32 -9.22
C ARG A 212 19.04 8.56 -10.11
N GLY A 213 19.98 9.49 -9.94
CA GLY A 213 19.94 10.78 -10.63
C GLY A 213 19.07 11.80 -9.89
N SER A 214 18.76 12.90 -10.57
CA SER A 214 17.94 14.01 -10.06
C SER A 214 17.23 14.72 -11.22
N ASP A 215 16.51 15.80 -10.94
CA ASP A 215 15.83 16.64 -11.92
C ASP A 215 14.74 15.92 -12.73
N TYR A 216 14.02 15.02 -12.09
CA TYR A 216 12.82 14.38 -12.64
C TYR A 216 11.74 14.20 -11.58
N THR A 217 10.52 14.02 -12.05
CA THR A 217 9.34 13.78 -11.25
C THR A 217 8.66 12.50 -11.69
N VAL A 218 8.01 11.80 -10.75
CA VAL A 218 7.28 10.55 -11.00
C VAL A 218 5.83 10.73 -10.60
N ALA A 219 4.94 10.52 -11.56
CA ALA A 219 3.51 10.69 -11.38
C ALA A 219 2.79 9.42 -10.95
N SER A 220 3.11 8.32 -11.60
CA SER A 220 2.43 7.05 -11.39
C SER A 220 3.33 5.88 -11.74
N TRP A 221 2.88 4.69 -11.34
CA TRP A 221 3.48 3.43 -11.74
C TRP A 221 2.41 2.36 -11.92
N LYS A 222 2.74 1.29 -12.62
CA LYS A 222 1.91 0.10 -12.75
C LYS A 222 2.74 -1.14 -13.00
N PHE A 223 2.18 -2.31 -12.67
CA PHE A 223 2.68 -3.61 -13.10
C PHE A 223 1.73 -4.26 -14.09
N THR A 224 2.28 -5.07 -14.99
CA THR A 224 1.52 -5.94 -15.89
C THR A 224 1.52 -7.35 -15.32
N GLU A 225 0.33 -7.90 -15.08
CA GLU A 225 0.12 -9.23 -14.50
C GLU A 225 0.67 -10.33 -15.43
N ASN A 226 1.37 -11.31 -14.84
CA ASN A 226 1.70 -12.54 -15.53
C ASN A 226 0.46 -13.45 -15.59
N LYS A 227 -0.29 -13.37 -16.69
CA LYS A 227 -1.45 -14.21 -16.90
C LYS A 227 -0.98 -15.61 -17.30
N ILE A 228 -1.06 -16.55 -16.37
CA ILE A 228 -0.94 -17.97 -16.73
C ILE A 228 -2.22 -18.27 -17.52
N ASP A 229 -2.08 -18.55 -18.83
CA ASP A 229 -3.18 -19.11 -19.62
C ASP A 229 -3.60 -20.42 -18.96
N THR A 230 -4.65 -20.36 -18.17
CA THR A 230 -5.30 -21.61 -17.70
C THR A 230 -5.78 -22.31 -18.98
N PRO A 231 -5.30 -23.53 -19.26
CA PRO A 231 -5.77 -24.26 -20.44
C PRO A 231 -7.30 -24.32 -20.34
N THR A 232 -7.98 -23.73 -21.31
CA THR A 232 -9.43 -23.91 -21.45
C THR A 232 -9.65 -25.41 -21.57
N THR A 233 -10.23 -26.01 -20.53
CA THR A 233 -10.66 -27.40 -20.57
C THR A 233 -11.48 -27.54 -21.84
N PRO A 234 -11.13 -28.47 -22.75
CA PRO A 234 -11.94 -28.70 -23.94
C PRO A 234 -13.39 -28.93 -23.49
N ASP A 235 -14.29 -28.22 -24.13
CA ASP A 235 -15.74 -28.33 -23.91
C ASP A 235 -16.12 -29.81 -23.97
N VAL A 236 -16.25 -30.47 -22.83
CA VAL A 236 -16.71 -31.86 -22.76
C VAL A 236 -18.18 -31.81 -23.12
N PRO A 237 -18.61 -32.43 -24.22
CA PRO A 237 -20.01 -32.42 -24.57
C PRO A 237 -20.85 -32.95 -23.43
N ASN A 238 -21.80 -32.15 -22.99
CA ASN A 238 -22.68 -32.45 -21.88
C ASN A 238 -23.39 -33.80 -22.17
N PRO A 239 -23.26 -34.83 -21.32
CA PRO A 239 -24.01 -36.09 -21.55
C PRO A 239 -25.51 -35.81 -21.54
N PRO A 240 -26.32 -36.57 -22.32
CA PRO A 240 -27.75 -36.32 -22.45
C PRO A 240 -28.46 -36.37 -21.09
N VAL A 241 -29.27 -35.35 -20.82
CA VAL A 241 -30.07 -35.22 -19.61
C VAL A 241 -31.02 -36.41 -19.50
N VAL A 242 -30.76 -37.31 -18.56
CA VAL A 242 -31.71 -38.32 -18.14
C VAL A 242 -32.67 -37.67 -17.14
N THR A 243 -33.92 -37.46 -17.58
CA THR A 243 -35.00 -36.96 -16.69
C THR A 243 -35.49 -38.10 -15.80
N ASN A 244 -35.16 -38.08 -14.53
CA ASN A 244 -35.78 -38.91 -13.50
C ASN A 244 -36.98 -38.17 -12.87
N PRO A 245 -38.07 -38.89 -12.50
CA PRO A 245 -39.26 -38.29 -11.91
C PRO A 245 -39.01 -37.80 -10.48
N PRO A 246 -39.84 -36.87 -9.95
CA PRO A 246 -39.58 -36.17 -8.67
C PRO A 246 -39.74 -37.10 -7.46
N VAL A 247 -38.70 -37.20 -6.65
CA VAL A 247 -38.79 -37.80 -5.32
C VAL A 247 -38.88 -36.67 -4.31
N ASN A 248 -39.99 -36.67 -3.58
CA ASN A 248 -40.27 -35.75 -2.50
C ASN A 248 -39.66 -36.33 -1.20
N THR A 249 -38.63 -35.70 -0.65
CA THR A 249 -38.18 -35.97 0.71
C THR A 249 -37.67 -34.71 1.41
N ALA A 250 -38.28 -34.44 2.56
CA ALA A 250 -38.00 -33.35 3.47
C ALA A 250 -36.54 -33.46 4.03
N VAL A 251 -35.83 -32.34 4.03
CA VAL A 251 -34.46 -32.22 4.57
C VAL A 251 -34.55 -31.68 6.00
N PRO A 252 -33.93 -32.31 7.00
CA PRO A 252 -33.67 -31.65 8.28
C PRO A 252 -32.44 -30.74 8.16
N SER A 253 -32.60 -29.50 8.60
CA SER A 253 -31.54 -28.51 8.75
C SER A 253 -30.57 -28.92 9.87
N ASN A 254 -29.29 -29.12 9.52
CA ASN A 254 -28.20 -29.08 10.47
C ASN A 254 -27.01 -28.38 9.79
N ASN A 255 -26.80 -27.14 10.19
CA ASN A 255 -25.68 -26.34 9.79
C ASN A 255 -24.66 -26.33 10.93
N PRO A 256 -23.47 -26.90 10.77
CA PRO A 256 -22.36 -26.60 11.70
C PRO A 256 -21.55 -25.42 11.16
N SER A 257 -21.49 -24.37 11.95
CA SER A 257 -20.60 -23.23 11.81
C SER A 257 -19.14 -23.70 11.83
N PRO A 258 -18.28 -23.23 10.90
CA PRO A 258 -16.86 -23.49 11.02
C PRO A 258 -16.23 -22.48 11.99
N SER A 259 -15.85 -22.96 13.16
CA SER A 259 -14.91 -22.30 14.07
C SER A 259 -13.50 -22.45 13.47
N SER A 260 -12.96 -21.40 12.88
CA SER A 260 -11.53 -21.30 12.63
C SER A 260 -10.87 -20.62 13.82
N ALA A 261 -10.21 -21.42 14.64
CA ALA A 261 -9.33 -20.92 15.69
C ALA A 261 -8.13 -20.21 15.04
N VAL A 262 -7.96 -18.94 15.32
CA VAL A 262 -6.78 -18.17 14.97
C VAL A 262 -5.62 -18.68 15.84
N ASP A 263 -4.54 -19.11 15.20
CA ASP A 263 -3.30 -19.51 15.89
C ASP A 263 -2.55 -18.25 16.35
N THR A 264 -2.65 -17.92 17.64
CA THR A 264 -2.03 -16.75 18.26
C THR A 264 -0.55 -16.97 18.64
N THR A 265 0.12 -18.01 18.16
CA THR A 265 1.49 -18.35 18.56
C THR A 265 2.59 -17.83 17.63
N LYS A 266 2.28 -17.09 16.57
CA LYS A 266 3.30 -16.43 15.74
C LYS A 266 3.50 -14.97 16.16
N ALA A 267 4.43 -14.77 17.09
CA ALA A 267 4.99 -13.44 17.32
C ALA A 267 5.88 -13.08 16.11
N TYR A 268 5.44 -12.12 15.31
CA TYR A 268 6.29 -11.49 14.31
C TYR A 268 7.25 -10.55 15.02
N THR A 269 8.53 -10.90 15.02
CA THR A 269 9.58 -9.99 15.45
C THR A 269 9.78 -8.99 14.32
N VAL A 270 9.24 -7.78 14.46
CA VAL A 270 9.57 -6.67 13.58
C VAL A 270 11.04 -6.34 13.82
N GLY A 271 11.88 -6.59 12.80
CA GLY A 271 13.27 -6.21 12.86
C GLY A 271 13.39 -4.71 13.03
N LYS A 272 14.09 -4.26 14.08
CA LYS A 272 14.48 -2.86 14.23
C LYS A 272 15.25 -2.46 12.98
N ALA A 273 14.70 -1.57 12.19
CA ALA A 273 15.44 -0.90 11.14
C ALA A 273 16.47 0.02 11.82
N ASP A 274 17.72 -0.42 11.85
CA ASP A 274 18.84 0.43 12.22
C ASP A 274 19.08 1.44 11.10
N TYR A 275 18.51 2.62 11.23
CA TYR A 275 18.82 3.75 10.37
C TYR A 275 20.24 4.21 10.68
N LYS A 276 21.24 3.72 9.96
CA LYS A 276 22.54 4.36 9.89
C LYS A 276 22.47 5.47 8.85
N ILE A 277 22.64 6.68 9.36
CA ILE A 277 22.86 7.91 8.60
C ILE A 277 24.26 7.86 8.00
#